data_6f029e2e15fe214977eb1c6686d832e6
#
_entry.id   6f029e2e15fe214977eb1c6686d832e6
#
_cell.length_a   1.000
_cell.length_b   1.000
_cell.length_c   1.000
_cell.angle_alpha   90.00
_cell.angle_beta   90.00
_cell.angle_gamma   90.00
#
_symmetry.space_group_name_H-M   'P 1'
#
loop_
_entity.id
_entity.type
_entity.pdbx_description
1 polymer ?
#
loop_
_entity_poly.entity_id
_entity_poly.type
_entity_poly.pdbx_seq_one_letter_code
_entity_poly.pdbx_strand_id
1 'polypeptide(L)'
;MKLPATLTLPSARQTTQALTQALAALPAGGTFSVDASDLAELDTSALAVLLQARRDAQARGLACELQCAPPKLRQLAALYGVEALLWPSVEPA
;
A
#
# COMPACT_ATOMS: atom_id res chain seq x y z
N MET A 1 -4.76 0.50 8.99
CA MET A 1 -5.04 1.81 8.42
C MET A 1 -5.88 1.67 7.17
N LYS A 2 -6.89 2.50 7.02
CA LYS A 2 -7.77 2.45 5.87
C LYS A 2 -7.39 3.54 4.86
N LEU A 3 -7.29 3.16 3.59
CA LEU A 3 -7.01 4.12 2.53
C LEU A 3 -8.26 4.95 2.21
N PRO A 4 -8.07 6.20 1.72
CA PRO A 4 -9.20 7.02 1.30
C PRO A 4 -9.84 6.47 0.04
N ALA A 5 -11.00 7.02 -0.32
CA ALA A 5 -11.69 6.63 -1.54
C ALA A 5 -10.93 7.03 -2.80
N THR A 6 -10.10 8.07 -2.71
CA THR A 6 -9.35 8.59 -3.85
C THR A 6 -7.85 8.56 -3.54
N LEU A 7 -7.08 7.94 -4.41
CA LEU A 7 -5.62 7.93 -4.32
C LEU A 7 -5.08 8.17 -5.72
N THR A 8 -4.95 9.44 -6.05
CA THR A 8 -4.47 9.91 -7.35
C THR A 8 -3.33 10.89 -7.13
N LEU A 9 -2.73 11.38 -8.19
CA LEU A 9 -1.58 12.27 -8.08
C LEU A 9 -1.83 13.47 -7.17
N PRO A 10 -2.97 14.18 -7.27
CA PRO A 10 -3.21 15.32 -6.38
C PRO A 10 -3.29 14.96 -4.90
N SER A 11 -3.72 13.76 -4.57
CA SER A 11 -3.85 13.32 -3.18
C SER A 11 -2.68 12.48 -2.67
N ALA A 12 -1.73 12.16 -3.54
CA ALA A 12 -0.65 11.22 -3.20
C ALA A 12 0.19 11.68 -2.01
N ARG A 13 0.54 12.96 -1.97
CA ARG A 13 1.35 13.49 -0.87
C ARG A 13 0.63 13.35 0.47
N GLN A 14 -0.63 13.72 0.49
CA GLN A 14 -1.43 13.67 1.71
C GLN A 14 -1.57 12.24 2.21
N THR A 15 -1.83 11.30 1.31
CA THR A 15 -1.93 9.90 1.66
C THR A 15 -0.59 9.35 2.14
N THR A 16 0.51 9.74 1.49
CA THR A 16 1.84 9.32 1.92
C THR A 16 2.13 9.78 3.34
N GLN A 17 1.76 11.02 3.67
CA GLN A 17 1.96 11.53 5.02
C GLN A 17 1.15 10.74 6.04
N ALA A 18 -0.09 10.41 5.70
CA ALA A 18 -0.95 9.62 6.58
C ALA A 18 -0.37 8.22 6.82
N LEU A 19 0.14 7.60 5.76
CA LEU A 19 0.77 6.29 5.87
C LEU A 19 2.03 6.35 6.72
N THR A 20 2.86 7.36 6.52
CA THR A 20 4.07 7.54 7.29
C THR A 20 3.77 7.72 8.78
N GLN A 21 2.76 8.51 9.11
CA GLN A 21 2.36 8.73 10.49
C GLN A 21 1.82 7.45 11.14
N ALA A 22 0.99 6.72 10.41
CA ALA A 22 0.44 5.47 10.91
C ALA A 22 1.54 4.45 11.17
N LEU A 23 2.52 4.42 10.28
CA LEU A 23 3.65 3.51 10.39
C LEU A 23 4.53 3.85 11.58
N ALA A 24 4.76 5.14 11.80
CA ALA A 24 5.60 5.60 12.90
C ALA A 24 5.00 5.27 14.26
N ALA A 25 3.69 5.06 14.34
CA ALA A 25 3.03 4.75 15.59
C ALA A 25 3.15 3.27 15.98
N LEU A 26 3.64 2.42 15.08
CA LEU A 26 3.73 0.99 15.33
C LEU A 26 5.10 0.61 15.92
N PRO A 27 5.12 -0.33 16.85
CA PRO A 27 6.38 -0.85 17.35
C PRO A 27 7.04 -1.75 16.30
N ALA A 28 8.38 -1.79 16.31
CA ALA A 28 9.12 -2.66 15.42
C ALA A 28 8.71 -4.11 15.67
N GLY A 29 8.67 -4.90 14.62
CA GLY A 29 8.28 -6.30 14.70
C GLY A 29 6.79 -6.55 14.56
N GLY A 30 5.98 -5.47 14.48
CA GLY A 30 4.54 -5.62 14.29
C GLY A 30 4.16 -5.76 12.82
N THR A 31 2.87 -5.59 12.55
CA THR A 31 2.33 -5.68 11.20
C THR A 31 1.62 -4.38 10.85
N PHE A 32 1.97 -3.82 9.71
CA PHE A 32 1.30 -2.64 9.18
C PHE A 32 0.27 -3.10 8.16
N SER A 33 -1.00 -3.07 8.54
CA SER A 33 -2.10 -3.49 7.67
C SER A 33 -2.74 -2.27 7.01
N VAL A 34 -2.84 -2.31 5.69
CA VAL A 34 -3.45 -1.25 4.91
C VAL A 34 -4.70 -1.81 4.25
N ASP A 35 -5.84 -1.22 4.56
CA ASP A 35 -7.13 -1.65 4.04
C ASP A 35 -7.53 -0.75 2.88
N ALA A 36 -7.63 -1.32 1.70
CA ALA A 36 -7.97 -0.61 0.48
C ALA A 36 -9.44 -0.78 0.08
N SER A 37 -10.29 -1.24 0.99
CA SER A 37 -11.68 -1.56 0.65
C SER A 37 -12.49 -0.35 0.17
N ASP A 38 -12.15 0.86 0.65
CA ASP A 38 -12.85 2.08 0.24
C ASP A 38 -12.26 2.73 -1.00
N LEU A 39 -11.13 2.24 -1.48
CA LEU A 39 -10.44 2.87 -2.60
C LEU A 39 -11.24 2.69 -3.89
N ALA A 40 -11.72 3.80 -4.45
CA ALA A 40 -12.55 3.80 -5.65
C ALA A 40 -11.87 4.46 -6.83
N GLU A 41 -11.20 5.59 -6.62
CA GLU A 41 -10.50 6.31 -7.69
C GLU A 41 -8.99 6.22 -7.45
N LEU A 42 -8.26 5.77 -8.46
CA LEU A 42 -6.82 5.63 -8.34
C LEU A 42 -6.17 5.75 -9.71
N ASP A 43 -4.89 6.11 -9.68
CA ASP A 43 -4.04 6.13 -10.87
C ASP A 43 -2.70 5.49 -10.50
N THR A 44 -1.68 5.65 -11.36
CA THR A 44 -0.37 5.04 -11.10
C THR A 44 0.30 5.60 -9.85
N SER A 45 -0.11 6.78 -9.38
CA SER A 45 0.41 7.32 -8.12
C SER A 45 0.10 6.40 -6.94
N ALA A 46 -1.03 5.68 -7.00
CA ALA A 46 -1.37 4.73 -5.96
C ALA A 46 -0.30 3.66 -5.80
N LEU A 47 0.23 3.17 -6.92
CA LEU A 47 1.29 2.17 -6.87
C LEU A 47 2.53 2.72 -6.20
N ALA A 48 2.94 3.93 -6.56
CA ALA A 48 4.12 4.55 -5.99
C ALA A 48 3.97 4.76 -4.48
N VAL A 49 2.81 5.25 -4.06
CA VAL A 49 2.54 5.49 -2.63
C VAL A 49 2.58 4.18 -1.84
N LEU A 50 1.93 3.15 -2.34
CA LEU A 50 1.88 1.88 -1.65
C LEU A 50 3.22 1.17 -1.61
N LEU A 51 4.01 1.26 -2.69
CA LEU A 51 5.35 0.69 -2.71
C LEU A 51 6.26 1.40 -1.71
N GLN A 52 6.14 2.72 -1.61
CA GLN A 52 6.94 3.47 -0.66
C GLN A 52 6.57 3.10 0.78
N ALA A 53 5.27 2.96 1.06
CA ALA A 53 4.83 2.56 2.38
C ALA A 53 5.39 1.19 2.75
N ARG A 54 5.42 0.28 1.79
CA ARG A 54 5.96 -1.03 2.00
C ARG A 54 7.46 -1.00 2.30
N ARG A 55 8.20 -0.19 1.57
CA ARG A 55 9.63 -0.01 1.83
C ARG A 55 9.88 0.54 3.23
N ASP A 56 9.10 1.55 3.61
CA ASP A 56 9.24 2.16 4.92
C ASP A 56 8.95 1.15 6.02
N ALA A 57 7.93 0.32 5.84
CA ALA A 57 7.61 -0.73 6.80
C ALA A 57 8.76 -1.72 6.93
N GLN A 58 9.32 -2.16 5.82
CA GLN A 58 10.43 -3.10 5.83
C GLN A 58 11.66 -2.51 6.52
N ALA A 59 11.93 -1.24 6.29
CA ALA A 59 13.06 -0.56 6.92
C ALA A 59 12.92 -0.51 8.44
N ARG A 60 11.69 -0.57 8.94
CA ARG A 60 11.42 -0.56 10.37
C ARG A 60 11.21 -1.96 10.94
N GLY A 61 11.42 -3.00 10.14
CA GLY A 61 11.23 -4.36 10.59
C GLY A 61 9.77 -4.75 10.76
N LEU A 62 8.87 -4.07 10.05
CA LEU A 62 7.44 -4.37 10.11
C LEU A 62 7.04 -5.23 8.92
N ALA A 63 6.12 -6.15 9.14
CA ALA A 63 5.43 -6.79 8.04
C ALA A 63 4.41 -5.81 7.47
N CYS A 64 4.18 -5.86 6.17
CA CYS A 64 3.22 -4.98 5.53
C CYS A 64 2.21 -5.82 4.76
N GLU A 65 0.93 -5.59 5.03
CA GLU A 65 -0.17 -6.29 4.37
C GLU A 65 -1.09 -5.29 3.71
N LEU A 66 -1.39 -5.51 2.44
CA LEU A 66 -2.36 -4.71 1.71
C LEU A 66 -3.60 -5.57 1.51
N GLN A 67 -4.69 -5.18 2.14
CA GLN A 67 -5.91 -5.97 2.20
C GLN A 67 -7.03 -5.34 1.39
N CYS A 68 -7.92 -6.18 0.88
CA CYS A 68 -9.14 -5.74 0.20
C CYS A 68 -8.85 -4.85 -1.01
N ALA A 69 -7.79 -5.13 -1.74
CA ALA A 69 -7.42 -4.35 -2.92
C ALA A 69 -8.51 -4.48 -3.98
N PRO A 70 -9.01 -3.35 -4.52
CA PRO A 70 -10.00 -3.43 -5.59
C PRO A 70 -9.37 -4.01 -6.87
N PRO A 71 -10.20 -4.61 -7.73
CA PRO A 71 -9.69 -5.22 -8.97
C PRO A 71 -8.88 -4.25 -9.82
N LYS A 72 -9.30 -2.98 -9.87
CA LYS A 72 -8.59 -1.97 -10.66
C LYS A 72 -7.15 -1.80 -10.17
N LEU A 73 -6.94 -1.80 -8.86
CA LEU A 73 -5.60 -1.67 -8.29
C LEU A 73 -4.75 -2.89 -8.66
N ARG A 74 -5.32 -4.08 -8.56
CA ARG A 74 -4.59 -5.29 -8.93
C ARG A 74 -4.25 -5.32 -10.41
N GLN A 75 -5.18 -4.91 -11.26
CA GLN A 75 -4.94 -4.85 -12.70
C GLN A 75 -3.82 -3.86 -13.03
N LEU A 76 -3.83 -2.72 -12.38
CA LEU A 76 -2.81 -1.71 -12.61
C LEU A 76 -1.44 -2.20 -12.15
N ALA A 77 -1.38 -2.85 -11.01
CA ALA A 77 -0.14 -3.42 -10.50
C ALA A 77 0.41 -4.50 -11.43
N ALA A 78 -0.46 -5.33 -11.96
CA ALA A 78 -0.05 -6.36 -12.90
C ALA A 78 0.48 -5.75 -14.20
N LEU A 79 -0.17 -4.70 -14.68
CA LEU A 79 0.24 -4.01 -15.89
C LEU A 79 1.64 -3.43 -15.77
N TYR A 80 1.98 -2.90 -14.61
CA TYR A 80 3.28 -2.31 -14.37
C TYR A 80 4.29 -3.28 -13.76
N GLY A 81 3.91 -4.55 -13.61
CA GLY A 81 4.84 -5.57 -13.15
C GLY A 81 5.24 -5.47 -11.69
N VAL A 82 4.43 -4.81 -10.87
CA VAL A 82 4.75 -4.63 -9.45
C VAL A 82 3.83 -5.42 -8.53
N GLU A 83 3.02 -6.29 -9.08
CA GLU A 83 2.06 -7.07 -8.31
C GLU A 83 2.74 -7.90 -7.23
N ALA A 84 3.86 -8.53 -7.56
CA ALA A 84 4.59 -9.34 -6.60
C ALA A 84 5.22 -8.51 -5.48
N LEU A 85 5.47 -7.24 -5.74
CA LEU A 85 6.02 -6.34 -4.73
C LEU A 85 4.96 -5.91 -3.73
N LEU A 86 3.73 -5.69 -4.20
CA LEU A 86 2.63 -5.28 -3.33
C LEU A 86 2.02 -6.47 -2.60
N TRP A 87 1.92 -7.61 -3.25
CA TRP A 87 1.38 -8.83 -2.67
C TRP A 87 2.39 -9.95 -2.85
N PRO A 88 3.45 -9.97 -2.05
CA PRO A 88 4.45 -11.03 -2.18
C PRO A 88 3.76 -12.36 -1.96
N SER A 89 3.84 -13.19 -2.94
CA SER A 89 3.21 -14.47 -2.85
C SER A 89 3.96 -15.32 -1.88
N VAL A 90 3.25 -15.91 -1.09
CA VAL A 90 3.85 -16.86 -0.27
C VAL A 90 3.74 -18.19 -0.84
N GLU A 91 3.22 -18.23 -1.92
CA GLU A 91 3.16 -19.31 -2.41
C GLU A 91 3.91 -19.79 -3.03
N PRO A 92 4.15 -20.27 -2.76
CA PRO A 92 4.81 -20.88 -3.09
C PRO A 92 4.60 -21.75 -3.85
N ALA A 93 4.51 -21.64 -4.14
CA ALA A 93 4.36 -22.17 -4.76
C ALA A 93 4.54 -23.14 -5.14
#